data_35578f5e87523d16bc8cf751de513346
#
_entry.id   35578f5e87523d16bc8cf751de513346
#
_cell.length_a   1.000
_cell.length_b   1.000
_cell.length_c   1.000
_cell.angle_alpha   90.00
_cell.angle_beta   90.00
_cell.angle_gamma   90.00
#
_symmetry.space_group_name_H-M   'P 1'
#
loop_
_entity.id
_entity.type
_entity.pdbx_description
1 polymer ?
#
loop_
_entity_poly.entity_id
_entity_poly.type
_entity_poly.pdbx_seq_one_letter_code
_entity_poly.pdbx_strand_id
1 'polypeptide(L)'
;MQPRPVDLPLKSPFEDTRKNNNESKDLKIEGIEKNEGKKIKIDTEETIEVKDLKWLPKIVGEDIPYSKNELKEILKDCKEDEIATTLNSCASRLTAVLIQDGYVNSRVYTIIDEEKGTLEVIMGKVVELTVKSDNPIIRERAFSKLKDLIGKTLHTPELEKKFAEVRNIKNVGQISGNLGRLGSDPTKAVLNLTVDYMPSKWQREFSLRNDGSSGTGQWRNMGTFVKTDILKKGDTFIGMVEINNDQDIEIGSQTYSGTYTFPLKNGFSSTNSLSYSRSDFVEFEDDLKTMRFDSLTFLFQLDKSLVEKPNKNLSSSFGLNISNSESFLIGVRTALSAGSNPEGYVRTGHLKASLNYALIGESILNSGNISFQQGIAGISESFQLTDFAANGIYPGESRALGVSNSLVWTLSNNLGLNLNSSAQVALNSLISGMSFSVDGSSGLKGLPKSVTGGDSGWLSDVELVFTPWAKEKKAIQVLPFLGFGEVVTDVQNTITKDSAGSYGLLLRYINSSNVFEIGLANFIKTDDNTGTWNNWMLGDGIFSNLKFTF
;
A
#
# COMPACT_ATOMS: atom_id res chain seq x y z
N MET A 1 20.11 -6.92 16.81
CA MET A 1 19.59 -6.50 15.47
C MET A 1 18.16 -6.94 15.34
N GLN A 2 17.21 -6.02 15.18
CA GLN A 2 15.83 -6.39 14.87
C GLN A 2 15.75 -6.85 13.42
N PRO A 3 15.03 -7.94 13.12
CA PRO A 3 14.47 -8.08 11.81
C PRO A 3 13.45 -6.93 11.69
N ARG A 4 13.68 -6.00 10.78
CA ARG A 4 12.65 -5.04 10.38
C ARG A 4 11.44 -5.80 9.90
N PRO A 5 10.23 -5.24 10.06
CA PRO A 5 9.12 -5.72 9.27
C PRO A 5 9.64 -5.78 7.83
N VAL A 6 9.52 -6.97 7.25
CA VAL A 6 9.95 -7.29 5.89
C VAL A 6 9.76 -6.05 5.05
N ASP A 7 10.83 -5.51 4.43
CA ASP A 7 10.70 -4.63 3.30
C ASP A 7 9.93 -5.42 2.24
N LEU A 8 8.61 -5.43 2.41
CA LEU A 8 7.73 -5.80 1.32
C LEU A 8 8.14 -4.85 0.22
N PRO A 9 8.61 -5.33 -0.93
CA PRO A 9 8.82 -4.46 -2.05
C PRO A 9 7.53 -3.67 -2.18
N LEU A 10 7.59 -2.35 -2.05
CA LEU A 10 6.49 -1.41 -2.31
C LEU A 10 6.16 -1.44 -3.82
N LYS A 11 6.04 -2.62 -4.38
CA LYS A 11 5.19 -2.88 -5.52
C LYS A 11 3.80 -3.01 -4.95
N SER A 12 3.10 -1.88 -4.94
CA SER A 12 1.65 -1.90 -4.84
C SER A 12 1.14 -3.07 -5.68
N PRO A 13 0.34 -4.00 -5.14
CA PRO A 13 -0.35 -5.00 -5.96
C PRO A 13 -1.20 -4.36 -7.06
N PHE A 14 -1.28 -3.04 -7.11
CA PHE A 14 -1.98 -2.22 -8.08
C PHE A 14 -1.18 -1.94 -9.38
N GLU A 15 0.14 -2.11 -9.44
CA GLU A 15 0.88 -1.90 -10.69
C GLU A 15 0.61 -2.97 -11.76
N ASP A 16 0.34 -4.22 -11.36
CA ASP A 16 0.04 -5.28 -12.32
C ASP A 16 -1.38 -5.22 -12.90
N THR A 17 -2.31 -4.58 -12.21
CA THR A 17 -3.70 -4.45 -12.71
C THR A 17 -3.90 -3.26 -13.64
N ARG A 18 -3.05 -2.22 -13.58
CA ARG A 18 -3.17 -1.04 -14.46
C ARG A 18 -2.71 -1.28 -15.90
N LYS A 19 -1.80 -2.22 -16.15
CA LYS A 19 -1.27 -2.49 -17.51
C LYS A 19 -2.09 -3.44 -18.35
N ASN A 20 -3.05 -4.16 -17.78
CA ASN A 20 -3.86 -5.13 -18.53
C ASN A 20 -5.28 -4.66 -18.90
N ASN A 21 -5.70 -3.44 -18.54
CA ASN A 21 -7.09 -2.98 -18.73
C ASN A 21 -7.21 -1.70 -19.58
N ASN A 22 -6.37 -1.52 -20.61
CA ASN A 22 -6.67 -0.55 -21.68
C ASN A 22 -7.63 -1.12 -22.76
N GLU A 23 -8.23 -2.27 -22.53
CA GLU A 23 -9.44 -2.67 -23.23
C GLU A 23 -10.63 -2.38 -22.31
N SER A 24 -11.24 -1.22 -22.50
CA SER A 24 -12.60 -0.96 -22.09
C SER A 24 -13.50 -1.96 -22.82
N LYS A 25 -13.76 -3.11 -22.21
CA LYS A 25 -14.88 -3.94 -22.67
C LYS A 25 -16.13 -3.23 -22.21
N ASP A 26 -16.82 -2.69 -23.19
CA ASP A 26 -18.09 -2.01 -23.08
C ASP A 26 -19.06 -2.78 -22.18
N LEU A 27 -19.64 -2.07 -21.22
CA LEU A 27 -20.83 -2.52 -20.51
C LEU A 27 -21.91 -2.77 -21.56
N LYS A 28 -22.19 -4.02 -21.90
CA LYS A 28 -23.34 -4.35 -22.73
C LYS A 28 -24.60 -4.03 -21.95
N ILE A 29 -25.21 -2.93 -22.31
CA ILE A 29 -26.58 -2.59 -21.87
C ILE A 29 -27.50 -3.29 -22.86
N GLU A 30 -27.91 -4.52 -22.54
CA GLU A 30 -28.94 -5.23 -23.32
C GLU A 30 -30.33 -4.82 -22.84
N GLY A 31 -31.16 -4.36 -23.76
CA GLY A 31 -32.59 -4.26 -23.62
C GLY A 31 -33.17 -2.86 -23.40
N ILE A 32 -33.08 -1.99 -24.41
CA ILE A 32 -33.99 -0.84 -24.53
C ILE A 32 -35.03 -1.16 -25.61
N GLU A 33 -36.16 -1.72 -25.22
CA GLU A 33 -37.32 -1.76 -26.08
C GLU A 33 -38.20 -0.55 -25.81
N LYS A 34 -38.67 0.10 -26.92
CA LYS A 34 -39.64 1.19 -26.89
C LYS A 34 -40.99 0.64 -26.45
N ASN A 35 -41.52 1.11 -25.33
CA ASN A 35 -42.92 0.90 -24.98
C ASN A 35 -43.58 2.22 -24.60
N GLU A 36 -44.73 2.47 -25.25
CA GLU A 36 -45.61 3.62 -25.09
C GLU A 36 -46.38 3.56 -23.77
N GLY A 37 -46.61 4.75 -23.21
CA GLY A 37 -47.07 5.20 -21.93
C GLY A 37 -48.26 4.56 -21.24
N LYS A 38 -48.23 4.57 -19.91
CA LYS A 38 -49.40 4.62 -19.01
C LYS A 38 -49.16 5.67 -17.93
N LYS A 39 -50.17 6.52 -17.70
CA LYS A 39 -50.19 7.61 -16.72
C LYS A 39 -50.10 7.06 -15.29
N ILE A 40 -49.19 7.65 -14.47
CA ILE A 40 -49.18 7.53 -13.01
C ILE A 40 -49.23 8.95 -12.43
N LYS A 41 -50.17 9.21 -11.51
CA LYS A 41 -50.24 10.48 -10.76
C LYS A 41 -49.28 10.43 -9.58
N ILE A 42 -48.45 11.45 -9.43
CA ILE A 42 -47.59 11.67 -8.27
C ILE A 42 -47.94 13.02 -7.65
N ASP A 43 -48.27 13.02 -6.36
CA ASP A 43 -48.48 14.24 -5.55
C ASP A 43 -47.13 14.54 -4.85
N THR A 44 -46.47 15.58 -5.30
CA THR A 44 -45.59 16.55 -4.63
C THR A 44 -44.71 17.24 -5.68
N GLU A 45 -44.97 18.53 -5.87
CA GLU A 45 -44.44 19.31 -6.99
C GLU A 45 -43.33 20.27 -6.53
N GLU A 46 -42.06 20.05 -6.94
CA GLU A 46 -41.15 21.17 -7.19
C GLU A 46 -41.25 21.56 -8.66
N THR A 47 -41.92 22.72 -8.92
CA THR A 47 -42.18 23.21 -10.26
C THR A 47 -41.08 24.17 -10.69
N ILE A 48 -40.33 23.83 -11.74
CA ILE A 48 -39.43 24.77 -12.42
C ILE A 48 -40.21 25.48 -13.51
N GLU A 49 -40.68 26.71 -13.25
CA GLU A 49 -41.29 27.55 -14.27
C GLU A 49 -40.23 28.30 -15.09
N VAL A 50 -40.18 28.06 -16.40
CA VAL A 50 -39.34 28.77 -17.36
C VAL A 50 -40.19 29.86 -18.01
N LYS A 51 -40.17 31.10 -17.47
CA LYS A 51 -41.12 32.17 -17.80
C LYS A 51 -40.90 32.97 -19.11
N ASP A 52 -39.73 32.86 -19.77
CA ASP A 52 -39.32 33.84 -20.78
C ASP A 52 -39.46 33.40 -22.24
N LEU A 53 -39.96 32.23 -22.52
CA LEU A 53 -40.28 31.78 -23.86
C LEU A 53 -41.72 31.31 -23.89
N LYS A 54 -42.60 32.07 -24.53
CA LYS A 54 -44.07 31.85 -24.56
C LYS A 54 -44.53 30.49 -25.13
N TRP A 55 -43.59 29.70 -25.67
CA TRP A 55 -43.86 28.39 -26.29
C TRP A 55 -43.22 27.19 -25.58
N LEU A 56 -42.32 27.41 -24.62
CA LEU A 56 -41.70 26.30 -23.91
C LEU A 56 -42.69 25.59 -23.00
N PRO A 57 -42.73 24.24 -23.04
CA PRO A 57 -43.56 23.47 -22.14
C PRO A 57 -43.13 23.68 -20.68
N LYS A 58 -44.06 23.54 -19.75
CA LYS A 58 -43.76 23.48 -18.32
C LYS A 58 -42.95 22.21 -18.06
N ILE A 59 -41.84 22.30 -17.29
CA ILE A 59 -41.03 21.13 -16.90
C ILE A 59 -41.25 20.87 -15.42
N VAL A 60 -41.57 19.62 -15.09
CA VAL A 60 -41.81 19.14 -13.71
C VAL A 60 -40.97 17.93 -13.47
N GLY A 61 -40.35 17.81 -12.28
CA GLY A 61 -39.57 16.65 -11.89
C GLY A 61 -38.71 16.95 -10.69
N GLU A 62 -38.32 15.90 -9.96
CA GLU A 62 -37.39 15.97 -8.83
C GLU A 62 -35.95 15.71 -9.30
N ASP A 63 -34.98 16.31 -8.64
CA ASP A 63 -33.52 16.05 -8.83
C ASP A 63 -33.04 16.28 -10.29
N ILE A 64 -33.66 17.17 -11.06
CA ILE A 64 -33.25 17.47 -12.44
C ILE A 64 -31.86 18.11 -12.42
N PRO A 65 -30.84 17.52 -13.12
CA PRO A 65 -29.45 17.97 -13.01
C PRO A 65 -29.12 19.26 -13.76
N TYR A 66 -30.09 19.84 -14.47
CA TYR A 66 -29.91 21.01 -15.32
C TYR A 66 -30.50 22.29 -14.73
N SER A 67 -29.77 23.38 -14.87
CA SER A 67 -30.27 24.71 -14.58
C SER A 67 -31.34 25.17 -15.61
N LYS A 68 -32.14 26.20 -15.26
CA LYS A 68 -33.15 26.77 -16.17
C LYS A 68 -32.55 27.21 -17.51
N ASN A 69 -31.34 27.73 -17.52
CA ASN A 69 -30.66 28.19 -18.74
C ASN A 69 -30.22 27.03 -19.62
N GLU A 70 -29.70 25.96 -19.03
CA GLU A 70 -29.33 24.74 -19.75
C GLU A 70 -30.56 24.06 -20.34
N LEU A 71 -31.66 23.97 -19.59
CA LEU A 71 -32.94 23.45 -20.13
C LEU A 71 -33.45 24.27 -21.30
N LYS A 72 -33.33 25.61 -21.26
CA LYS A 72 -33.67 26.48 -22.40
C LYS A 72 -32.82 26.15 -23.63
N GLU A 73 -31.53 25.97 -23.47
CA GLU A 73 -30.64 25.68 -24.58
C GLU A 73 -30.88 24.27 -25.14
N ILE A 74 -31.11 23.27 -24.29
CA ILE A 74 -31.44 21.90 -24.70
C ILE A 74 -32.72 21.87 -25.55
N LEU A 75 -33.74 22.66 -25.17
CA LEU A 75 -35.05 22.64 -25.77
C LEU A 75 -35.24 23.68 -26.87
N LYS A 76 -34.26 24.49 -27.19
CA LYS A 76 -34.32 25.60 -28.13
C LYS A 76 -34.86 25.22 -29.53
N ASP A 77 -34.43 24.06 -30.04
CA ASP A 77 -34.69 23.62 -31.41
C ASP A 77 -35.76 22.52 -31.51
N CYS A 78 -36.55 22.27 -30.45
CA CYS A 78 -37.52 21.18 -30.45
C CYS A 78 -38.96 21.67 -30.81
N LYS A 79 -39.15 22.96 -31.16
CA LYS A 79 -40.45 23.52 -31.54
C LYS A 79 -40.86 23.04 -32.92
N GLU A 80 -42.10 22.57 -33.03
CA GLU A 80 -42.77 22.15 -34.26
C GLU A 80 -44.13 22.86 -34.39
N ASP A 81 -44.84 22.60 -35.49
CA ASP A 81 -46.08 23.31 -35.81
C ASP A 81 -47.26 22.98 -34.88
N GLU A 82 -47.29 21.74 -34.36
CA GLU A 82 -48.34 21.29 -33.44
C GLU A 82 -47.81 21.11 -32.01
N ILE A 83 -48.65 21.35 -30.99
CA ILE A 83 -48.29 21.24 -29.57
C ILE A 83 -47.86 19.79 -29.23
N ALA A 84 -48.59 18.79 -29.71
CA ALA A 84 -48.30 17.40 -29.40
C ALA A 84 -46.97 16.92 -30.00
N THR A 85 -46.68 17.33 -31.26
CA THR A 85 -45.40 17.01 -31.93
C THR A 85 -44.24 17.74 -31.28
N THR A 86 -44.41 19.01 -30.90
CA THR A 86 -43.43 19.79 -30.12
C THR A 86 -43.12 19.14 -28.79
N LEU A 87 -44.10 18.71 -28.02
CA LEU A 87 -43.90 18.04 -26.74
C LEU A 87 -43.13 16.73 -26.89
N ASN A 88 -43.48 15.90 -27.87
CA ASN A 88 -42.80 14.64 -28.12
C ASN A 88 -41.35 14.84 -28.59
N SER A 89 -41.12 15.84 -29.44
CA SER A 89 -39.76 16.22 -29.89
C SER A 89 -38.92 16.72 -28.72
N CYS A 90 -39.44 17.60 -27.88
CA CYS A 90 -38.77 18.10 -26.69
C CYS A 90 -38.51 17.00 -25.66
N ALA A 91 -39.47 16.10 -25.41
CA ALA A 91 -39.30 14.97 -24.49
C ALA A 91 -38.23 14.01 -24.98
N SER A 92 -38.23 13.70 -26.28
CA SER A 92 -37.21 12.81 -26.89
C SER A 92 -35.82 13.43 -26.80
N ARG A 93 -35.68 14.73 -27.10
CA ARG A 93 -34.42 15.46 -27.03
C ARG A 93 -33.87 15.52 -25.60
N LEU A 94 -34.69 15.89 -24.62
CA LEU A 94 -34.26 15.94 -23.21
C LEU A 94 -33.91 14.55 -22.69
N THR A 95 -34.67 13.51 -23.08
CA THR A 95 -34.32 12.11 -22.74
C THR A 95 -32.97 11.71 -23.34
N ALA A 96 -32.69 12.09 -24.60
CA ALA A 96 -31.42 11.78 -25.25
C ALA A 96 -30.24 12.46 -24.55
N VAL A 97 -30.38 13.73 -24.16
CA VAL A 97 -29.36 14.45 -23.39
C VAL A 97 -29.14 13.81 -22.01
N LEU A 98 -30.20 13.47 -21.28
CA LEU A 98 -30.07 12.75 -20.00
C LEU A 98 -29.31 11.45 -20.15
N ILE A 99 -29.59 10.65 -21.19
CA ILE A 99 -28.87 9.41 -21.45
C ILE A 99 -27.38 9.67 -21.79
N GLN A 100 -27.12 10.69 -22.63
CA GLN A 100 -25.77 11.08 -23.02
C GLN A 100 -24.95 11.54 -21.82
N ASP A 101 -25.56 12.24 -20.87
CA ASP A 101 -24.92 12.71 -19.65
C ASP A 101 -24.84 11.62 -18.56
N GLY A 102 -25.24 10.37 -18.89
CA GLY A 102 -25.07 9.21 -18.00
C GLY A 102 -26.28 8.85 -17.13
N TYR A 103 -27.42 9.53 -17.28
CA TYR A 103 -28.68 9.23 -16.58
C TYR A 103 -29.52 8.21 -17.38
N VAL A 104 -28.96 7.02 -17.60
CA VAL A 104 -29.39 6.04 -18.62
C VAL A 104 -30.79 5.47 -18.42
N ASN A 105 -31.35 5.48 -17.22
CA ASN A 105 -32.70 5.01 -16.92
C ASN A 105 -33.70 6.15 -16.62
N SER A 106 -33.30 7.42 -16.76
CA SER A 106 -34.20 8.56 -16.63
C SER A 106 -35.05 8.70 -17.88
N ARG A 107 -36.27 9.18 -17.71
CA ARG A 107 -37.25 9.32 -18.81
C ARG A 107 -38.00 10.63 -18.69
N VAL A 108 -38.42 11.17 -19.84
CA VAL A 108 -39.27 12.36 -19.94
C VAL A 108 -40.58 11.95 -20.58
N TYR A 109 -41.66 12.22 -19.89
CA TYR A 109 -43.03 11.96 -20.34
C TYR A 109 -43.73 13.25 -20.72
N THR A 110 -44.67 13.17 -21.66
CA THR A 110 -45.49 14.29 -22.09
C THR A 110 -46.86 14.24 -21.43
N ILE A 111 -47.27 15.34 -20.83
CA ILE A 111 -48.64 15.53 -20.32
C ILE A 111 -49.28 16.64 -21.16
N ILE A 112 -50.35 16.30 -21.87
CA ILE A 112 -51.10 17.25 -22.69
C ILE A 112 -52.26 17.77 -21.87
N ASP A 113 -52.23 19.09 -21.59
CA ASP A 113 -53.32 19.83 -20.96
C ASP A 113 -53.95 20.78 -21.98
N GLU A 114 -55.21 21.20 -21.79
CA GLU A 114 -56.02 21.88 -22.81
C GLU A 114 -55.37 23.14 -23.39
N GLU A 115 -54.47 23.83 -22.69
CA GLU A 115 -53.84 25.08 -23.15
C GLU A 115 -52.30 25.08 -23.17
N LYS A 116 -51.62 24.20 -22.42
CA LYS A 116 -50.16 24.11 -22.34
C LYS A 116 -49.71 22.68 -22.06
N GLY A 117 -48.70 22.22 -22.80
CA GLY A 117 -48.10 20.92 -22.52
C GLY A 117 -47.07 20.96 -21.37
N THR A 118 -46.97 19.87 -20.64
CA THR A 118 -45.99 19.68 -19.56
C THR A 118 -45.08 18.52 -19.91
N LEU A 119 -43.76 18.68 -19.65
CA LEU A 119 -42.76 17.61 -19.66
C LEU A 119 -42.53 17.17 -18.23
N GLU A 120 -42.83 15.92 -17.92
CA GLU A 120 -42.56 15.29 -16.64
C GLU A 120 -41.24 14.53 -16.74
N VAL A 121 -40.23 14.99 -16.00
CA VAL A 121 -38.90 14.36 -15.94
C VAL A 121 -38.88 13.44 -14.74
N ILE A 122 -38.76 12.13 -14.99
CA ILE A 122 -38.59 11.13 -13.94
C ILE A 122 -37.12 10.65 -13.93
N MET A 123 -36.39 11.08 -12.90
CA MET A 123 -35.02 10.66 -12.72
C MET A 123 -34.97 9.20 -12.26
N GLY A 124 -34.27 8.38 -13.03
CA GLY A 124 -34.20 6.94 -12.77
C GLY A 124 -33.37 6.62 -11.55
N LYS A 125 -33.91 5.79 -10.64
CA LYS A 125 -33.27 5.41 -9.36
C LYS A 125 -32.90 3.92 -9.33
N VAL A 126 -31.82 3.57 -8.63
CA VAL A 126 -31.50 2.18 -8.29
C VAL A 126 -32.40 1.76 -7.13
N VAL A 127 -33.32 0.83 -7.36
CA VAL A 127 -34.26 0.36 -6.32
C VAL A 127 -33.83 -0.94 -5.66
N GLU A 128 -33.05 -1.73 -6.36
CA GLU A 128 -32.55 -3.01 -5.87
C GLU A 128 -31.10 -3.24 -6.30
N LEU A 129 -30.31 -3.79 -5.40
CA LEU A 129 -28.91 -4.17 -5.63
C LEU A 129 -28.70 -5.63 -5.23
N THR A 130 -28.28 -6.46 -6.16
CA THR A 130 -27.85 -7.83 -5.91
C THR A 130 -26.39 -7.97 -6.23
N VAL A 131 -25.60 -8.53 -5.29
CA VAL A 131 -24.20 -8.86 -5.50
C VAL A 131 -24.02 -10.37 -5.37
N LYS A 132 -23.52 -11.02 -6.41
CA LYS A 132 -23.16 -12.44 -6.45
C LYS A 132 -21.65 -12.60 -6.42
N SER A 133 -21.15 -13.51 -5.61
CA SER A 133 -19.76 -13.94 -5.58
C SER A 133 -19.67 -15.30 -4.92
N ASP A 134 -18.74 -16.15 -5.38
CA ASP A 134 -18.44 -17.44 -4.76
C ASP A 134 -17.82 -17.29 -3.36
N ASN A 135 -17.25 -16.11 -3.09
CA ASN A 135 -16.68 -15.77 -1.80
C ASN A 135 -17.63 -14.87 -0.99
N PRO A 136 -18.19 -15.34 0.14
CA PRO A 136 -19.14 -14.56 0.95
C PRO A 136 -18.55 -13.28 1.52
N ILE A 137 -17.24 -13.24 1.84
CA ILE A 137 -16.58 -12.00 2.34
C ILE A 137 -16.47 -10.97 1.22
N ILE A 138 -16.07 -11.39 0.01
CA ILE A 138 -16.02 -10.51 -1.15
C ILE A 138 -17.41 -9.96 -1.46
N ARG A 139 -18.43 -10.85 -1.43
CA ARG A 139 -19.83 -10.45 -1.62
C ARG A 139 -20.26 -9.37 -0.63
N GLU A 140 -20.00 -9.59 0.66
CA GLU A 140 -20.38 -8.65 1.73
C GLU A 140 -19.64 -7.31 1.60
N ARG A 141 -18.33 -7.34 1.34
CA ARG A 141 -17.52 -6.13 1.14
C ARG A 141 -17.96 -5.35 -0.10
N ALA A 142 -18.19 -6.03 -1.22
CA ALA A 142 -18.68 -5.39 -2.44
C ALA A 142 -20.07 -4.78 -2.22
N PHE A 143 -20.99 -5.50 -1.57
CA PHE A 143 -22.31 -4.97 -1.23
C PHE A 143 -22.20 -3.73 -0.32
N SER A 144 -21.34 -3.76 0.68
CA SER A 144 -21.13 -2.63 1.59
C SER A 144 -20.62 -1.37 0.89
N LYS A 145 -19.81 -1.49 -0.18
CA LYS A 145 -19.32 -0.35 -0.97
C LYS A 145 -20.39 0.22 -1.91
N LEU A 146 -21.40 -0.58 -2.28
CA LEU A 146 -22.39 -0.25 -3.29
C LEU A 146 -23.78 0.08 -2.72
N LYS A 147 -24.07 -0.30 -1.48
CA LYS A 147 -25.40 -0.14 -0.86
C LYS A 147 -25.90 1.31 -0.86
N ASP A 148 -24.99 2.28 -0.84
CA ASP A 148 -25.33 3.70 -0.86
C ASP A 148 -25.92 4.18 -2.20
N LEU A 149 -25.90 3.33 -3.25
CA LEU A 149 -26.55 3.59 -4.53
C LEU A 149 -28.06 3.33 -4.47
N ILE A 150 -28.52 2.52 -3.52
CA ILE A 150 -29.96 2.21 -3.38
C ILE A 150 -30.72 3.46 -3.00
N GLY A 151 -31.78 3.75 -3.75
CA GLY A 151 -32.62 4.95 -3.60
C GLY A 151 -32.07 6.21 -4.27
N LYS A 152 -30.84 6.19 -4.77
CA LYS A 152 -30.26 7.34 -5.50
C LYS A 152 -30.51 7.28 -6.99
N THR A 153 -30.48 8.44 -7.60
CA THR A 153 -30.51 8.61 -9.07
C THR A 153 -29.31 7.90 -9.69
N LEU A 154 -29.57 7.06 -10.68
CA LEU A 154 -28.51 6.32 -11.37
C LEU A 154 -27.76 7.26 -12.32
N HIS A 155 -26.46 7.42 -12.04
CA HIS A 155 -25.52 8.18 -12.85
C HIS A 155 -24.29 7.35 -13.16
N THR A 156 -24.03 7.11 -14.44
CA THR A 156 -22.97 6.18 -14.89
C THR A 156 -21.59 6.52 -14.34
N PRO A 157 -21.10 7.78 -14.33
CA PRO A 157 -19.82 8.12 -13.73
C PRO A 157 -19.70 7.80 -12.23
N GLU A 158 -20.80 7.97 -11.46
CA GLU A 158 -20.83 7.60 -10.05
C GLU A 158 -20.78 6.09 -9.87
N LEU A 159 -21.48 5.35 -10.73
CA LEU A 159 -21.46 3.89 -10.74
C LEU A 159 -20.06 3.34 -11.08
N GLU A 160 -19.38 3.91 -12.07
CA GLU A 160 -18.00 3.55 -12.42
C GLU A 160 -17.01 3.79 -11.27
N LYS A 161 -17.16 4.92 -10.59
CA LYS A 161 -16.38 5.22 -9.38
C LYS A 161 -16.61 4.18 -8.30
N LYS A 162 -17.85 3.78 -8.07
CA LYS A 162 -18.21 2.72 -7.11
C LYS A 162 -17.67 1.36 -7.53
N PHE A 163 -17.67 1.03 -8.81
CA PHE A 163 -17.04 -0.21 -9.30
C PHE A 163 -15.52 -0.19 -9.14
N ALA A 164 -14.88 0.95 -9.31
CA ALA A 164 -13.45 1.08 -9.01
C ALA A 164 -13.16 0.83 -7.51
N GLU A 165 -14.05 1.28 -6.60
CA GLU A 165 -13.93 0.95 -5.18
C GLU A 165 -14.05 -0.55 -4.91
N VAL A 166 -14.92 -1.27 -5.63
CA VAL A 166 -15.06 -2.73 -5.51
C VAL A 166 -13.85 -3.45 -6.12
N ARG A 167 -13.31 -3.00 -7.26
CA ARG A 167 -12.08 -3.56 -7.86
C ARG A 167 -10.86 -3.46 -6.94
N ASN A 168 -10.83 -2.47 -6.08
CA ASN A 168 -9.75 -2.28 -5.11
C ASN A 168 -9.85 -3.22 -3.90
N ILE A 169 -10.92 -4.03 -3.78
CA ILE A 169 -11.01 -5.07 -2.77
C ILE A 169 -10.03 -6.19 -3.16
N LYS A 170 -9.17 -6.58 -2.22
CA LYS A 170 -8.18 -7.65 -2.45
C LYS A 170 -8.85 -8.94 -2.91
N ASN A 171 -8.23 -9.62 -3.88
CA ASN A 171 -8.70 -10.88 -4.47
C ASN A 171 -10.03 -10.77 -5.27
N VAL A 172 -10.42 -9.57 -5.65
CA VAL A 172 -11.47 -9.35 -6.63
C VAL A 172 -10.88 -9.51 -8.02
N GLY A 173 -11.50 -10.37 -8.81
CA GLY A 173 -11.20 -10.59 -10.22
C GLY A 173 -12.02 -9.68 -11.13
N GLN A 174 -12.66 -10.28 -12.11
CA GLN A 174 -13.53 -9.56 -13.02
C GLN A 174 -14.82 -9.15 -12.29
N ILE A 175 -15.29 -7.92 -12.58
CA ILE A 175 -16.61 -7.45 -12.19
C ILE A 175 -17.44 -7.36 -13.45
N SER A 176 -18.57 -8.03 -13.47
CA SER A 176 -19.60 -7.89 -14.51
C SER A 176 -20.89 -7.38 -13.88
N GLY A 177 -21.60 -6.52 -14.57
CA GLY A 177 -22.85 -5.95 -14.09
C GLY A 177 -23.92 -5.95 -15.18
N ASN A 178 -25.16 -6.16 -14.76
CA ASN A 178 -26.33 -6.02 -15.59
C ASN A 178 -27.32 -5.09 -14.91
N LEU A 179 -27.82 -4.09 -15.66
CA LEU A 179 -28.85 -3.18 -15.24
C LEU A 179 -30.19 -3.67 -15.80
N GLY A 180 -31.01 -4.24 -14.92
CA GLY A 180 -32.37 -4.64 -15.23
C GLY A 180 -33.40 -3.59 -14.88
N ARG A 181 -34.66 -3.79 -15.33
CA ARG A 181 -35.83 -2.98 -14.94
C ARG A 181 -36.61 -3.73 -13.86
N LEU A 182 -37.19 -2.98 -12.91
CA LEU A 182 -38.14 -3.54 -11.98
C LEU A 182 -39.53 -3.50 -12.57
N GLY A 183 -40.02 -4.66 -13.03
CA GLY A 183 -41.34 -4.74 -13.72
C GLY A 183 -41.35 -4.02 -15.05
N SER A 184 -42.41 -3.26 -15.31
CA SER A 184 -42.60 -2.48 -16.53
C SER A 184 -42.07 -1.03 -16.47
N ASP A 185 -41.63 -0.58 -15.30
CA ASP A 185 -41.16 0.79 -15.08
C ASP A 185 -39.67 0.94 -15.44
N PRO A 186 -39.33 1.66 -16.52
CA PRO A 186 -37.96 1.83 -16.96
C PRO A 186 -37.14 2.73 -16.02
N THR A 187 -37.79 3.51 -15.15
CA THR A 187 -37.11 4.43 -14.23
C THR A 187 -36.64 3.74 -12.95
N LYS A 188 -37.11 2.52 -12.67
CA LYS A 188 -36.70 1.70 -11.54
C LYS A 188 -35.69 0.67 -11.98
N ALA A 189 -34.41 0.90 -11.62
CA ALA A 189 -33.31 0.03 -11.98
C ALA A 189 -33.02 -1.01 -10.91
N VAL A 190 -32.80 -2.25 -11.37
CA VAL A 190 -32.24 -3.36 -10.57
C VAL A 190 -30.80 -3.57 -11.02
N LEU A 191 -29.85 -3.36 -10.13
CA LEU A 191 -28.42 -3.55 -10.39
C LEU A 191 -28.00 -4.94 -9.92
N ASN A 192 -27.69 -5.82 -10.87
CA ASN A 192 -27.16 -7.14 -10.59
C ASN A 192 -25.67 -7.17 -10.91
N LEU A 193 -24.84 -7.49 -9.91
CA LEU A 193 -23.40 -7.56 -10.03
C LEU A 193 -22.93 -8.97 -9.75
N THR A 194 -22.00 -9.46 -10.56
CA THR A 194 -21.20 -10.66 -10.31
C THR A 194 -19.75 -10.20 -10.10
N VAL A 195 -19.20 -10.58 -8.97
CA VAL A 195 -17.83 -10.27 -8.57
C VAL A 195 -17.07 -11.59 -8.44
N ASP A 196 -16.15 -11.81 -9.37
CA ASP A 196 -15.35 -13.01 -9.37
C ASP A 196 -14.33 -12.98 -8.22
N TYR A 197 -14.18 -14.11 -7.55
CA TYR A 197 -13.14 -14.33 -6.58
C TYR A 197 -11.92 -14.94 -7.27
N MET A 198 -10.79 -14.26 -7.22
CA MET A 198 -9.53 -14.80 -7.70
C MET A 198 -8.64 -15.16 -6.50
N PRO A 199 -8.57 -16.44 -6.11
CA PRO A 199 -7.64 -16.88 -5.08
C PRO A 199 -6.22 -16.57 -5.55
N SER A 200 -5.44 -15.92 -4.69
CA SER A 200 -4.06 -15.62 -5.05
C SER A 200 -3.27 -16.92 -5.23
N LYS A 201 -2.46 -16.97 -6.25
CA LYS A 201 -1.44 -18.00 -6.40
C LYS A 201 -0.32 -17.76 -5.38
N TRP A 202 0.51 -18.76 -5.11
CA TRP A 202 1.77 -18.54 -4.41
C TRP A 202 2.61 -17.54 -5.20
N GLN A 203 2.99 -16.44 -4.56
CA GLN A 203 4.02 -15.54 -5.06
C GLN A 203 5.33 -15.95 -4.42
N ARG A 204 6.34 -16.15 -5.23
CA ARG A 204 7.68 -16.54 -4.79
C ARG A 204 8.66 -15.55 -5.36
N GLU A 205 9.52 -15.06 -4.51
CA GLU A 205 10.60 -14.15 -4.89
C GLU A 205 11.91 -14.71 -4.38
N PHE A 206 12.92 -14.68 -5.21
CA PHE A 206 14.28 -14.97 -4.83
C PHE A 206 15.15 -13.79 -5.22
N SER A 207 16.04 -13.35 -4.34
CA SER A 207 17.04 -12.33 -4.64
C SER A 207 18.42 -12.74 -4.17
N LEU A 208 19.42 -12.35 -4.97
CA LEU A 208 20.85 -12.46 -4.66
C LEU A 208 21.45 -11.05 -4.75
N ARG A 209 22.09 -10.63 -3.67
CA ARG A 209 22.69 -9.30 -3.55
C ARG A 209 24.11 -9.45 -2.98
N ASN A 210 24.98 -8.47 -3.25
CA ASN A 210 26.32 -8.42 -2.67
C ASN A 210 26.46 -7.38 -1.55
N ASP A 211 25.35 -7.03 -0.89
CA ASP A 211 25.27 -6.10 0.24
C ASP A 211 24.95 -6.84 1.55
N GLY A 212 25.63 -7.94 1.80
CA GLY A 212 25.46 -8.73 3.01
C GLY A 212 25.81 -7.98 4.28
N SER A 213 26.00 -8.68 5.39
CA SER A 213 26.32 -8.06 6.68
C SER A 213 27.80 -8.24 7.00
N SER A 214 28.46 -7.13 7.36
CA SER A 214 29.88 -7.15 7.77
C SER A 214 30.12 -8.20 8.83
N GLY A 215 31.15 -9.02 8.66
CA GLY A 215 31.52 -10.12 9.52
C GLY A 215 30.75 -11.43 9.26
N THR A 216 29.58 -11.40 8.63
CA THR A 216 28.75 -12.59 8.38
C THR A 216 28.58 -12.93 6.90
N GLY A 217 29.28 -12.24 6.01
CA GLY A 217 29.40 -12.55 4.60
C GLY A 217 28.76 -11.53 3.66
N GLN A 218 29.43 -11.35 2.50
CA GLN A 218 29.03 -10.35 1.49
C GLN A 218 27.81 -10.72 0.68
N TRP A 219 27.55 -12.01 0.43
CA TRP A 219 26.45 -12.48 -0.39
C TRP A 219 25.20 -12.64 0.45
N ARG A 220 24.13 -12.01 0.02
CA ARG A 220 22.82 -12.03 0.67
C ARG A 220 21.81 -12.72 -0.24
N ASN A 221 21.42 -13.92 0.15
CA ASN A 221 20.43 -14.74 -0.55
C ASN A 221 19.11 -14.64 0.20
N MET A 222 18.04 -14.19 -0.46
CA MET A 222 16.75 -14.05 0.18
C MET A 222 15.66 -14.74 -0.64
N GLY A 223 14.87 -15.58 0.01
CA GLY A 223 13.65 -16.20 -0.52
C GLY A 223 12.43 -15.68 0.22
N THR A 224 11.44 -15.19 -0.51
CA THR A 224 10.16 -14.74 0.06
C THR A 224 9.00 -15.51 -0.56
N PHE A 225 8.07 -15.94 0.27
CA PHE A 225 6.88 -16.70 -0.13
C PHE A 225 5.65 -15.98 0.41
N VAL A 226 4.73 -15.62 -0.48
CA VAL A 226 3.48 -14.96 -0.09
C VAL A 226 2.29 -15.77 -0.56
N LYS A 227 1.34 -15.99 0.34
CA LYS A 227 0.07 -16.64 0.03
C LYS A 227 -1.05 -15.94 0.77
N THR A 228 -2.14 -15.67 0.06
CA THR A 228 -3.38 -15.24 0.69
C THR A 228 -4.39 -16.38 0.74
N ASP A 229 -5.38 -16.28 1.65
CA ASP A 229 -6.45 -17.24 1.82
C ASP A 229 -5.95 -18.67 2.16
N ILE A 230 -5.04 -18.78 3.14
CA ILE A 230 -4.49 -20.06 3.61
C ILE A 230 -5.44 -20.76 4.58
N LEU A 231 -5.76 -20.12 5.70
CA LEU A 231 -6.58 -20.68 6.77
C LEU A 231 -7.97 -20.05 6.80
N LYS A 232 -8.04 -18.74 6.51
CA LYS A 232 -9.28 -17.97 6.48
C LYS A 232 -9.31 -17.08 5.26
N LYS A 233 -10.50 -16.81 4.75
CA LYS A 233 -10.66 -15.88 3.63
C LYS A 233 -10.21 -14.47 4.01
N GLY A 234 -9.29 -13.91 3.23
CA GLY A 234 -8.71 -12.59 3.43
C GLY A 234 -7.48 -12.57 4.35
N ASP A 235 -6.99 -13.71 4.82
CA ASP A 235 -5.71 -13.79 5.50
C ASP A 235 -4.52 -13.72 4.54
N THR A 236 -3.34 -13.51 5.07
CA THR A 236 -2.09 -13.50 4.30
C THR A 236 -0.98 -14.11 5.14
N PHE A 237 -0.27 -15.04 4.56
CA PHE A 237 0.97 -15.57 5.10
C PHE A 237 2.15 -15.08 4.26
N ILE A 238 3.22 -14.68 4.93
CA ILE A 238 4.50 -14.32 4.34
C ILE A 238 5.56 -15.13 5.05
N GLY A 239 6.29 -15.95 4.31
CA GLY A 239 7.50 -16.62 4.78
C GLY A 239 8.73 -16.00 4.15
N MET A 240 9.79 -15.83 4.90
CA MET A 240 11.08 -15.33 4.43
C MET A 240 12.22 -16.17 4.97
N VAL A 241 13.17 -16.43 4.10
CA VAL A 241 14.48 -17.03 4.44
C VAL A 241 15.56 -16.11 3.89
N GLU A 242 16.50 -15.69 4.73
CA GLU A 242 17.68 -14.92 4.32
C GLU A 242 18.93 -15.66 4.81
N ILE A 243 19.89 -15.84 3.93
CA ILE A 243 21.17 -16.49 4.22
C ILE A 243 22.29 -15.61 3.68
N ASN A 244 23.22 -15.22 4.56
CA ASN A 244 24.43 -14.55 4.14
C ASN A 244 25.60 -15.55 4.15
N ASN A 245 26.45 -15.45 3.14
CA ASN A 245 27.66 -16.25 3.05
C ASN A 245 28.83 -15.39 2.55
N ASP A 246 30.03 -15.81 2.89
CA ASP A 246 31.28 -15.22 2.42
C ASP A 246 31.68 -15.71 1.02
N GLN A 247 32.90 -15.41 0.60
CA GLN A 247 33.47 -15.87 -0.68
C GLN A 247 33.76 -17.37 -0.71
N ASP A 248 34.04 -17.95 0.42
CA ASP A 248 34.38 -19.40 0.58
C ASP A 248 33.09 -20.24 0.81
N ILE A 249 31.92 -19.61 0.66
CA ILE A 249 30.58 -20.22 0.84
C ILE A 249 30.34 -20.64 2.29
N GLU A 250 31.07 -20.10 3.26
CA GLU A 250 30.74 -20.25 4.68
C GLU A 250 29.50 -19.45 5.03
N ILE A 251 28.54 -20.08 5.72
CA ILE A 251 27.29 -19.45 6.12
C ILE A 251 27.51 -18.65 7.40
N GLY A 252 27.49 -17.34 7.30
CA GLY A 252 27.67 -16.44 8.44
C GLY A 252 26.37 -16.00 9.08
N SER A 253 25.29 -15.81 8.34
CA SER A 253 24.00 -15.54 8.98
C SER A 253 22.84 -16.25 8.30
N GLN A 254 21.83 -16.58 9.11
CA GLN A 254 20.60 -17.21 8.68
C GLN A 254 19.44 -16.55 9.40
N THR A 255 18.41 -16.15 8.67
CA THR A 255 17.17 -15.62 9.24
C THR A 255 15.98 -16.32 8.63
N TYR A 256 15.11 -16.83 9.47
CA TYR A 256 13.84 -17.46 9.08
C TYR A 256 12.72 -16.68 9.73
N SER A 257 11.75 -16.23 8.95
CA SER A 257 10.58 -15.55 9.51
C SER A 257 9.28 -15.99 8.87
N GLY A 258 8.23 -16.02 9.68
CA GLY A 258 6.88 -16.28 9.26
C GLY A 258 5.95 -15.22 9.82
N THR A 259 5.20 -14.56 8.94
CA THR A 259 4.22 -13.54 9.30
C THR A 259 2.84 -13.97 8.84
N TYR A 260 1.88 -13.96 9.74
CA TYR A 260 0.48 -14.28 9.46
C TYR A 260 -0.42 -13.12 9.83
N THR A 261 -1.10 -12.57 8.84
CA THR A 261 -2.06 -11.46 8.99
C THR A 261 -3.46 -11.96 8.65
N PHE A 262 -4.44 -11.66 9.48
CA PHE A 262 -5.82 -12.00 9.23
C PHE A 262 -6.79 -10.89 9.62
N PRO A 263 -7.88 -10.72 8.84
CA PRO A 263 -8.89 -9.71 9.13
C PRO A 263 -9.71 -10.10 10.37
N LEU A 264 -10.02 -9.09 11.16
CA LEU A 264 -10.96 -9.12 12.28
C LEU A 264 -12.22 -8.32 11.94
N LYS A 265 -13.19 -8.28 12.86
CA LYS A 265 -14.42 -7.48 12.69
C LYS A 265 -14.11 -5.96 12.75
N ASN A 266 -15.02 -5.17 12.22
CA ASN A 266 -15.00 -3.69 12.31
C ASN A 266 -13.75 -3.02 11.72
N GLY A 267 -13.15 -3.60 10.66
CA GLY A 267 -11.98 -3.04 9.97
C GLY A 267 -10.67 -3.18 10.76
N PHE A 268 -10.63 -4.05 11.76
CA PHE A 268 -9.38 -4.46 12.39
C PHE A 268 -8.73 -5.61 11.62
N SER A 269 -7.41 -5.74 11.72
CA SER A 269 -6.65 -6.92 11.36
C SER A 269 -5.59 -7.21 12.42
N SER A 270 -5.22 -8.48 12.55
CA SER A 270 -4.12 -8.90 13.43
C SER A 270 -2.98 -9.43 12.59
N THR A 271 -1.78 -8.98 12.91
CA THR A 271 -0.53 -9.46 12.33
C THR A 271 0.32 -10.09 13.43
N ASN A 272 0.76 -11.33 13.19
CA ASN A 272 1.62 -12.08 14.09
C ASN A 272 2.86 -12.50 13.30
N SER A 273 4.04 -12.24 13.83
CA SER A 273 5.30 -12.63 13.20
C SER A 273 6.19 -13.33 14.20
N LEU A 274 6.84 -14.40 13.74
CA LEU A 274 7.89 -15.08 14.46
C LEU A 274 9.13 -15.08 13.56
N SER A 275 10.28 -14.67 14.12
CA SER A 275 11.54 -14.64 13.41
C SER A 275 12.63 -15.26 14.29
N TYR A 276 13.38 -16.17 13.70
CA TYR A 276 14.62 -16.69 14.28
C TYR A 276 15.79 -16.24 13.40
N SER A 277 16.85 -15.74 14.03
CA SER A 277 18.09 -15.41 13.34
C SER A 277 19.28 -16.00 14.09
N ARG A 278 20.25 -16.47 13.34
CA ARG A 278 21.57 -16.90 13.81
C ARG A 278 22.61 -16.14 13.01
N SER A 279 23.63 -15.63 13.70
CA SER A 279 24.77 -14.93 13.10
C SER A 279 26.05 -15.52 13.66
N ASP A 280 26.83 -16.15 12.80
CA ASP A 280 28.21 -16.64 13.06
C ASP A 280 29.17 -15.67 12.32
N PHE A 281 30.26 -15.28 12.96
CA PHE A 281 31.25 -14.44 12.30
C PHE A 281 32.20 -15.34 11.49
N VAL A 282 32.24 -15.13 10.16
CA VAL A 282 33.02 -15.95 9.22
C VAL A 282 34.15 -15.18 8.53
N GLU A 283 34.13 -13.84 8.61
CA GLU A 283 35.09 -12.97 7.89
C GLU A 283 36.12 -12.31 8.80
N PHE A 284 36.17 -12.67 10.07
CA PHE A 284 37.19 -12.19 11.00
C PHE A 284 38.34 -13.20 11.15
N GLU A 285 39.41 -12.78 11.82
CA GLU A 285 40.49 -13.68 12.25
C GLU A 285 39.96 -14.78 13.18
N ASP A 286 40.66 -15.89 13.28
CA ASP A 286 40.20 -17.14 13.93
C ASP A 286 39.62 -16.97 15.33
N ASP A 287 40.16 -16.04 16.13
CA ASP A 287 39.67 -15.77 17.49
C ASP A 287 38.24 -15.22 17.52
N LEU A 288 37.84 -14.40 16.54
CA LEU A 288 36.50 -13.80 16.45
C LEU A 288 35.50 -14.71 15.72
N LYS A 289 35.95 -15.64 14.89
CA LYS A 289 35.11 -16.68 14.25
C LYS A 289 34.37 -17.55 15.26
N THR A 290 34.79 -17.54 16.52
CA THR A 290 34.14 -18.30 17.59
C THR A 290 32.89 -17.66 18.17
N MET A 291 32.57 -16.44 17.77
CA MET A 291 31.37 -15.70 18.26
C MET A 291 30.12 -16.03 17.45
N ARG A 292 29.04 -16.29 18.16
CA ARG A 292 27.73 -16.54 17.59
C ARG A 292 26.63 -15.78 18.36
N PHE A 293 25.65 -15.29 17.62
CA PHE A 293 24.46 -14.67 18.18
C PHE A 293 23.21 -15.34 17.62
N ASP A 294 22.36 -15.84 18.50
CA ASP A 294 21.06 -16.38 18.17
C ASP A 294 19.97 -15.41 18.67
N SER A 295 18.90 -15.17 17.92
CA SER A 295 17.81 -14.32 18.34
C SER A 295 16.46 -14.88 17.90
N LEU A 296 15.50 -14.91 18.82
CA LEU A 296 14.10 -15.24 18.56
C LEU A 296 13.23 -14.02 18.86
N THR A 297 12.52 -13.55 17.86
CA THR A 297 11.66 -12.37 17.99
C THR A 297 10.22 -12.71 17.66
N PHE A 298 9.31 -12.29 18.53
CA PHE A 298 7.87 -12.36 18.33
C PHE A 298 7.28 -10.96 18.24
N LEU A 299 6.47 -10.72 17.19
CA LEU A 299 5.68 -9.51 17.00
C LEU A 299 4.19 -9.86 16.99
N PHE A 300 3.42 -9.18 17.81
CA PHE A 300 1.97 -9.11 17.72
C PHE A 300 1.56 -7.68 17.38
N GLN A 301 0.69 -7.49 16.39
CA GLN A 301 0.20 -6.17 15.99
C GLN A 301 -1.29 -6.20 15.68
N LEU A 302 -2.00 -5.17 16.10
CA LEU A 302 -3.37 -4.86 15.73
C LEU A 302 -3.38 -3.63 14.85
N ASP A 303 -4.01 -3.75 13.68
CA ASP A 303 -4.16 -2.67 12.72
C ASP A 303 -5.64 -2.28 12.62
N LYS A 304 -5.90 -0.97 12.48
CA LYS A 304 -7.23 -0.41 12.25
C LYS A 304 -7.20 0.48 11.02
N SER A 305 -7.98 0.12 10.00
CA SER A 305 -8.24 1.03 8.88
C SER A 305 -9.13 2.18 9.34
N LEU A 306 -8.65 3.41 9.22
CA LEU A 306 -9.37 4.65 9.55
C LEU A 306 -10.00 5.27 8.32
N VAL A 307 -9.25 5.29 7.20
CA VAL A 307 -9.72 5.76 5.89
C VAL A 307 -9.27 4.78 4.83
N GLU A 308 -10.19 4.30 4.03
CA GLU A 308 -9.90 3.40 2.90
C GLU A 308 -10.60 3.94 1.66
N LYS A 309 -9.84 4.67 0.84
CA LYS A 309 -10.28 5.24 -0.45
C LYS A 309 -9.30 4.82 -1.54
N PRO A 310 -9.70 4.81 -2.83
CA PRO A 310 -8.82 4.42 -3.94
C PRO A 310 -7.51 5.22 -4.00
N ASN A 311 -7.54 6.49 -3.61
CA ASN A 311 -6.40 7.40 -3.68
C ASN A 311 -5.82 7.79 -2.30
N LYS A 312 -6.38 7.29 -1.21
CA LYS A 312 -5.94 7.64 0.14
C LYS A 312 -6.26 6.53 1.12
N ASN A 313 -5.23 6.03 1.80
CA ASN A 313 -5.35 5.12 2.92
C ASN A 313 -4.76 5.74 4.18
N LEU A 314 -5.43 5.55 5.31
CA LEU A 314 -4.95 5.93 6.63
C LEU A 314 -5.27 4.77 7.59
N SER A 315 -4.29 4.31 8.34
CA SER A 315 -4.47 3.27 9.35
C SER A 315 -3.67 3.57 10.60
N SER A 316 -4.17 3.11 11.73
CA SER A 316 -3.41 3.07 12.98
C SER A 316 -3.02 1.64 13.30
N SER A 317 -1.85 1.45 13.90
CA SER A 317 -1.39 0.16 14.39
C SER A 317 -0.89 0.27 15.83
N PHE A 318 -1.08 -0.80 16.57
CA PHE A 318 -0.55 -0.98 17.92
C PHE A 318 0.06 -2.37 18.01
N GLY A 319 1.34 -2.45 18.39
CA GLY A 319 2.10 -3.70 18.41
C GLY A 319 2.88 -3.91 19.69
N LEU A 320 3.14 -5.16 19.98
CA LEU A 320 4.05 -5.66 21.01
C LEU A 320 5.14 -6.46 20.34
N ASN A 321 6.38 -6.10 20.61
CA ASN A 321 7.57 -6.83 20.17
C ASN A 321 8.29 -7.40 21.39
N ILE A 322 8.65 -8.70 21.34
CA ILE A 322 9.43 -9.38 22.35
C ILE A 322 10.59 -10.09 21.66
N SER A 323 11.80 -9.89 22.14
CA SER A 323 13.00 -10.53 21.63
C SER A 323 13.77 -11.23 22.74
N ASN A 324 14.23 -12.44 22.47
CA ASN A 324 15.19 -13.17 23.28
C ASN A 324 16.44 -13.41 22.43
N SER A 325 17.59 -12.90 22.86
CA SER A 325 18.86 -13.04 22.17
C SER A 325 19.86 -13.77 23.05
N GLU A 326 20.63 -14.68 22.46
CA GLU A 326 21.69 -15.46 23.12
C GLU A 326 23.02 -15.17 22.43
N SER A 327 24.07 -15.05 23.22
CA SER A 327 25.43 -14.87 22.73
C SER A 327 26.34 -16.01 23.20
N PHE A 328 27.22 -16.42 22.30
CA PHE A 328 28.15 -17.53 22.51
C PHE A 328 29.55 -17.09 22.14
N LEU A 329 30.52 -17.57 22.91
CA LEU A 329 31.96 -17.49 22.63
C LEU A 329 32.54 -18.90 22.74
N ILE A 330 33.23 -19.37 21.70
CA ILE A 330 33.79 -20.74 21.64
C ILE A 330 32.72 -21.81 21.94
N GLY A 331 31.47 -21.60 21.46
CA GLY A 331 30.34 -22.50 21.70
C GLY A 331 29.77 -22.48 23.12
N VAL A 332 30.33 -21.68 24.04
CA VAL A 332 29.82 -21.50 25.40
C VAL A 332 28.99 -20.23 25.48
N ARG A 333 27.80 -20.28 26.10
CA ARG A 333 26.98 -19.09 26.35
C ARG A 333 27.78 -18.10 27.21
N THR A 334 27.86 -16.88 26.74
CA THR A 334 28.69 -15.83 27.34
C THR A 334 27.97 -14.49 27.28
N ALA A 335 28.00 -13.70 28.34
CA ALA A 335 27.41 -12.36 28.36
C ALA A 335 28.31 -11.41 27.54
N LEU A 336 27.84 -11.03 26.32
CA LEU A 336 28.58 -10.16 25.40
C LEU A 336 27.84 -8.81 25.13
N SER A 337 26.66 -8.61 25.70
CA SER A 337 25.87 -7.40 25.49
C SER A 337 25.25 -6.88 26.78
N ALA A 338 25.00 -5.58 26.87
CA ALA A 338 24.31 -4.98 28.00
C ALA A 338 22.95 -5.66 28.24
N GLY A 339 22.60 -5.90 29.49
CA GLY A 339 21.40 -6.62 29.93
C GLY A 339 21.53 -8.14 29.81
N SER A 340 22.69 -8.67 29.42
CA SER A 340 22.91 -10.11 29.37
C SER A 340 23.05 -10.67 30.78
N ASN A 341 22.33 -11.77 31.05
CA ASN A 341 22.59 -12.51 32.29
C ASN A 341 23.85 -13.35 32.18
N PRO A 342 24.38 -13.95 33.32
CA PRO A 342 25.56 -14.79 33.28
C PRO A 342 25.47 -16.00 32.34
N GLU A 343 24.25 -16.42 32.00
CA GLU A 343 23.98 -17.52 31.07
C GLU A 343 23.95 -17.07 29.61
N GLY A 344 24.34 -15.81 29.32
CA GLY A 344 24.52 -15.28 27.96
C GLY A 344 23.25 -14.99 27.20
N TYR A 345 22.11 -14.79 27.87
CA TYR A 345 20.90 -14.36 27.18
C TYR A 345 20.35 -13.02 27.69
N VAL A 346 19.69 -12.28 26.79
CA VAL A 346 19.00 -11.02 27.08
C VAL A 346 17.59 -11.06 26.51
N ARG A 347 16.62 -10.68 27.34
CA ARG A 347 15.22 -10.60 26.94
C ARG A 347 14.74 -9.16 27.03
N THR A 348 14.21 -8.64 25.92
CA THR A 348 13.69 -7.28 25.84
C THR A 348 12.32 -7.26 25.16
N GLY A 349 11.56 -6.20 25.42
CA GLY A 349 10.30 -5.99 24.75
C GLY A 349 9.90 -4.53 24.72
N HIS A 350 9.11 -4.16 23.71
CA HIS A 350 8.56 -2.81 23.59
C HIS A 350 7.18 -2.80 22.93
N LEU A 351 6.41 -1.79 23.27
CA LEU A 351 5.18 -1.44 22.56
C LEU A 351 5.49 -0.45 21.44
N LYS A 352 4.75 -0.54 20.34
CA LYS A 352 4.82 0.41 19.24
C LYS A 352 3.41 0.83 18.82
N ALA A 353 3.14 2.12 18.82
CA ALA A 353 1.95 2.72 18.23
C ALA A 353 2.34 3.47 16.97
N SER A 354 1.57 3.34 15.88
CA SER A 354 1.88 4.02 14.62
C SER A 354 0.62 4.53 13.93
N LEU A 355 0.78 5.62 13.19
CA LEU A 355 -0.18 6.12 12.23
C LEU A 355 0.46 6.03 10.84
N ASN A 356 -0.16 5.24 9.95
CA ASN A 356 0.36 4.97 8.62
C ASN A 356 -0.55 5.63 7.59
N TYR A 357 0.05 6.23 6.56
CA TYR A 357 -0.68 6.83 5.45
C TYR A 357 -0.14 6.38 4.09
N ALA A 358 -1.00 6.37 3.09
CA ALA A 358 -0.63 6.25 1.69
C ALA A 358 -1.53 7.15 0.84
N LEU A 359 -0.93 7.94 -0.04
CA LEU A 359 -1.57 8.83 -0.99
C LEU A 359 -1.18 8.37 -2.40
N ILE A 360 -2.17 8.10 -3.23
CA ILE A 360 -2.00 7.58 -4.59
C ILE A 360 -2.59 8.60 -5.56
N GLY A 361 -1.72 9.32 -6.26
CA GLY A 361 -2.08 10.22 -7.35
C GLY A 361 -1.77 9.60 -8.72
N GLU A 362 -2.00 10.34 -9.79
CA GLU A 362 -1.68 9.90 -11.15
C GLU A 362 -0.17 9.76 -11.39
N SER A 363 0.61 10.70 -10.87
CA SER A 363 2.07 10.75 -11.03
C SER A 363 2.84 10.58 -9.72
N ILE A 364 2.14 10.54 -8.57
CA ILE A 364 2.75 10.53 -7.24
C ILE A 364 2.18 9.39 -6.41
N LEU A 365 3.07 8.57 -5.85
CA LEU A 365 2.77 7.66 -4.77
C LEU A 365 3.57 8.11 -3.56
N ASN A 366 2.89 8.50 -2.48
CA ASN A 366 3.53 8.90 -1.24
C ASN A 366 2.98 8.09 -0.08
N SER A 367 3.86 7.49 0.72
CA SER A 367 3.48 6.71 1.89
C SER A 367 4.46 6.94 3.03
N GLY A 368 3.98 6.78 4.24
CA GLY A 368 4.84 6.91 5.40
C GLY A 368 4.14 6.58 6.71
N ASN A 369 4.88 6.70 7.78
CA ASN A 369 4.34 6.51 9.12
C ASN A 369 4.96 7.48 10.12
N ILE A 370 4.19 7.71 11.20
CA ILE A 370 4.67 8.30 12.44
C ILE A 370 4.49 7.25 13.52
N SER A 371 5.50 7.01 14.34
CA SER A 371 5.46 5.98 15.37
C SER A 371 6.01 6.47 16.70
N PHE A 372 5.45 5.90 17.77
CA PHE A 372 5.96 6.01 19.13
C PHE A 372 6.29 4.62 19.65
N GLN A 373 7.42 4.47 20.30
CA GLN A 373 7.87 3.23 20.91
C GLN A 373 8.11 3.43 22.40
N GLN A 374 7.76 2.42 23.20
CA GLN A 374 7.93 2.39 24.65
C GLN A 374 8.44 1.02 25.09
N GLY A 375 9.60 0.97 25.69
CA GLY A 375 10.17 -0.25 26.26
C GLY A 375 9.39 -0.74 27.49
N ILE A 376 9.48 -2.06 27.77
CA ILE A 376 8.76 -2.74 28.83
C ILE A 376 9.76 -3.41 29.76
N ALA A 377 9.95 -2.87 30.97
CA ALA A 377 10.85 -3.47 31.97
C ALA A 377 10.44 -4.88 32.41
N GLY A 378 9.14 -5.18 32.50
CA GLY A 378 8.61 -6.46 32.97
C GLY A 378 8.86 -7.66 32.06
N ILE A 379 9.46 -7.44 30.88
CA ILE A 379 9.88 -8.51 29.98
C ILE A 379 11.29 -9.02 30.34
N SER A 380 12.15 -8.14 30.86
CA SER A 380 13.51 -8.48 31.31
C SER A 380 13.50 -9.02 32.74
N GLU A 381 14.43 -9.90 33.05
CA GLU A 381 14.62 -10.44 34.40
C GLU A 381 15.30 -9.41 35.31
N SER A 382 15.15 -9.57 36.64
CA SER A 382 15.71 -8.61 37.60
C SER A 382 17.23 -8.44 37.47
N PHE A 383 17.97 -9.52 37.19
CA PHE A 383 19.40 -9.43 36.96
C PHE A 383 19.71 -8.62 35.70
N GLN A 384 18.99 -8.86 34.62
CA GLN A 384 19.14 -8.12 33.35
C GLN A 384 18.86 -6.63 33.53
N LEU A 385 17.84 -6.28 34.32
CA LEU A 385 17.53 -4.88 34.62
C LEU A 385 18.66 -4.21 35.41
N THR A 386 19.32 -4.95 36.32
CA THR A 386 20.47 -4.44 37.07
C THR A 386 21.66 -4.17 36.14
N ASP A 387 21.96 -5.10 35.22
CA ASP A 387 23.04 -4.96 34.26
C ASP A 387 22.74 -3.84 33.24
N PHE A 388 21.52 -3.74 32.76
CA PHE A 388 21.08 -2.60 31.93
C PHE A 388 21.30 -1.27 32.64
N ALA A 389 20.89 -1.17 33.93
CA ALA A 389 21.05 0.05 34.71
C ALA A 389 22.54 0.41 34.93
N ALA A 390 23.42 -0.59 35.11
CA ALA A 390 24.87 -0.39 35.20
C ALA A 390 25.45 0.21 33.91
N ASN A 391 24.82 -0.06 32.76
CA ASN A 391 25.16 0.50 31.45
C ASN A 391 24.36 1.76 31.10
N GLY A 392 23.61 2.34 32.03
CA GLY A 392 22.80 3.56 31.80
C GLY A 392 21.54 3.35 30.98
N ILE A 393 21.10 2.11 30.79
CA ILE A 393 19.91 1.76 30.02
C ILE A 393 18.79 1.33 30.97
N TYR A 394 17.63 1.94 30.82
CA TYR A 394 16.45 1.61 31.62
C TYR A 394 15.31 1.14 30.71
N PRO A 395 15.10 -0.16 30.51
CA PRO A 395 14.11 -0.69 29.55
C PRO A 395 12.71 -0.10 29.70
N GLY A 396 12.25 0.17 30.91
CA GLY A 396 10.94 0.80 31.16
C GLY A 396 10.87 2.30 30.82
N GLU A 397 12.02 2.97 30.67
CA GLU A 397 12.13 4.38 30.32
C GLU A 397 12.53 4.57 28.85
N SER A 398 12.97 3.53 28.16
CA SER A 398 13.33 3.59 26.73
C SER A 398 12.15 4.03 25.89
N ARG A 399 12.24 5.20 25.28
CA ARG A 399 11.20 5.83 24.46
C ARG A 399 11.77 6.43 23.20
N ALA A 400 11.08 6.26 22.08
CA ALA A 400 11.47 6.86 20.82
C ALA A 400 10.26 7.31 20.01
N LEU A 401 10.42 8.43 19.30
CA LEU A 401 9.53 8.92 18.25
C LEU A 401 10.20 8.67 16.91
N GLY A 402 9.49 8.04 15.98
CA GLY A 402 9.98 7.76 14.64
C GLY A 402 9.05 8.32 13.56
N VAL A 403 9.65 8.73 12.45
CA VAL A 403 8.93 9.10 11.22
C VAL A 403 9.63 8.46 10.03
N SER A 404 8.84 7.98 9.06
CA SER A 404 9.36 7.57 7.76
C SER A 404 8.46 8.02 6.64
N ASN A 405 9.05 8.28 5.47
CA ASN A 405 8.36 8.67 4.26
C ASN A 405 9.01 8.03 3.05
N SER A 406 8.21 7.57 2.11
CA SER A 406 8.61 7.09 0.80
C SER A 406 7.78 7.79 -0.28
N LEU A 407 8.45 8.45 -1.20
CA LEU A 407 7.86 9.16 -2.32
C LEU A 407 8.37 8.56 -3.63
N VAL A 408 7.45 8.15 -4.49
CA VAL A 408 7.71 7.79 -5.89
C VAL A 408 6.99 8.82 -6.76
N TRP A 409 7.75 9.56 -7.55
CA TRP A 409 7.21 10.61 -8.40
C TRP A 409 7.59 10.39 -9.86
N THR A 410 6.61 10.23 -10.73
CA THR A 410 6.78 10.18 -12.18
C THR A 410 6.80 11.62 -12.72
N LEU A 411 7.98 12.12 -13.04
CA LEU A 411 8.20 13.49 -13.54
C LEU A 411 7.83 13.62 -15.03
N SER A 412 8.12 12.57 -15.80
CA SER A 412 7.75 12.46 -17.21
C SER A 412 7.66 10.98 -17.61
N ASN A 413 7.34 10.70 -18.87
CA ASN A 413 7.26 9.32 -19.38
C ASN A 413 8.55 8.51 -19.19
N ASN A 414 9.71 9.19 -19.15
CA ASN A 414 11.02 8.56 -19.08
C ASN A 414 11.81 8.92 -17.81
N LEU A 415 11.27 9.77 -16.95
CA LEU A 415 11.97 10.25 -15.76
C LEU A 415 11.10 10.12 -14.53
N GLY A 416 11.64 9.51 -13.50
CA GLY A 416 11.06 9.39 -12.18
C GLY A 416 12.03 9.81 -11.07
N LEU A 417 11.49 10.04 -9.89
CA LEU A 417 12.22 10.31 -8.66
C LEU A 417 11.70 9.39 -7.57
N ASN A 418 12.59 8.71 -6.88
CA ASN A 418 12.32 7.98 -5.66
C ASN A 418 13.04 8.70 -4.50
N LEU A 419 12.33 8.98 -3.43
CA LEU A 419 12.88 9.56 -2.21
C LEU A 419 12.40 8.73 -1.01
N ASN A 420 13.33 8.22 -0.24
CA ASN A 420 13.05 7.55 1.02
C ASN A 420 13.76 8.28 2.14
N SER A 421 13.04 8.59 3.22
CA SER A 421 13.61 9.27 4.37
C SER A 421 13.05 8.68 5.65
N SER A 422 13.87 8.57 6.68
CA SER A 422 13.42 8.19 8.01
C SER A 422 14.23 8.92 9.08
N ALA A 423 13.60 9.15 10.23
CA ALA A 423 14.24 9.72 11.39
C ALA A 423 13.68 9.11 12.67
N GLN A 424 14.49 9.08 13.71
CA GLN A 424 14.11 8.69 15.05
C GLN A 424 14.75 9.63 16.07
N VAL A 425 13.97 10.01 17.06
CA VAL A 425 14.45 10.76 18.23
C VAL A 425 14.17 9.90 19.46
N ALA A 426 15.25 9.50 20.13
CA ALA A 426 15.18 8.85 21.43
C ALA A 426 15.00 9.91 22.52
N LEU A 427 14.12 9.61 23.47
CA LEU A 427 13.91 10.48 24.64
C LEU A 427 14.80 10.05 25.82
N ASN A 428 15.30 8.83 25.79
CA ASN A 428 16.20 8.20 26.77
C ASN A 428 17.05 7.17 26.04
N SER A 429 18.08 6.61 26.69
CA SER A 429 18.85 5.50 26.15
C SER A 429 17.94 4.31 25.82
N LEU A 430 18.14 3.70 24.67
CA LEU A 430 17.26 2.68 24.16
C LEU A 430 17.79 1.26 24.36
N ILE A 431 16.89 0.32 24.58
CA ILE A 431 17.22 -1.11 24.41
C ILE A 431 17.57 -1.38 22.93
N SER A 432 18.47 -2.31 22.67
CA SER A 432 19.00 -2.62 21.32
C SER A 432 17.91 -2.87 20.28
N GLY A 433 16.77 -3.43 20.71
CA GLY A 433 15.62 -3.68 19.87
C GLY A 433 14.86 -2.43 19.38
N MET A 434 15.19 -1.24 19.86
CA MET A 434 14.58 0.04 19.47
C MET A 434 15.55 0.96 18.73
N SER A 435 16.81 0.58 18.55
CA SER A 435 17.86 1.38 17.92
C SER A 435 17.54 1.75 16.47
N PHE A 436 17.98 2.92 16.05
CA PHE A 436 17.94 3.38 14.65
C PHE A 436 19.22 2.95 13.94
N SER A 437 19.15 2.53 12.68
CA SER A 437 20.33 2.13 11.89
C SER A 437 20.42 2.90 10.58
N VAL A 438 21.67 3.17 10.17
CA VAL A 438 22.03 3.77 8.88
C VAL A 438 22.93 2.76 8.14
N ASP A 439 22.32 2.02 7.20
CA ASP A 439 22.95 0.89 6.52
C ASP A 439 22.20 0.49 5.25
N GLY A 440 22.68 -0.51 4.53
CA GLY A 440 22.02 -1.08 3.35
C GLY A 440 20.65 -1.68 3.66
N SER A 441 20.41 -2.20 4.88
CA SER A 441 19.11 -2.72 5.28
C SER A 441 18.12 -1.59 5.60
N SER A 442 18.59 -0.38 5.89
CA SER A 442 17.76 0.81 6.10
C SER A 442 17.37 1.54 4.82
N GLY A 443 17.87 1.06 3.69
CA GLY A 443 17.51 1.54 2.38
C GLY A 443 18.60 2.31 1.65
N LEU A 444 19.78 2.52 2.27
CA LEU A 444 20.92 3.14 1.61
C LEU A 444 21.58 2.16 0.64
N LYS A 445 21.42 2.39 -0.65
CA LYS A 445 22.03 1.55 -1.68
C LYS A 445 23.55 1.65 -1.65
N GLY A 446 24.24 0.56 -1.99
CA GLY A 446 25.70 0.53 -2.01
C GLY A 446 26.38 0.46 -0.64
N LEU A 447 25.62 0.32 0.44
CA LEU A 447 26.14 0.01 1.76
C LEU A 447 25.79 -1.44 2.16
N PRO A 448 26.65 -2.11 2.92
CA PRO A 448 26.32 -3.41 3.50
C PRO A 448 25.23 -3.26 4.56
N LYS A 449 24.61 -4.36 4.92
CA LYS A 449 23.72 -4.46 6.06
C LYS A 449 24.56 -4.27 7.34
N SER A 450 24.05 -3.49 8.29
CA SER A 450 24.70 -3.27 9.60
C SER A 450 26.02 -2.48 9.53
N VAL A 451 25.96 -1.25 9.06
CA VAL A 451 27.10 -0.33 9.08
C VAL A 451 27.18 0.40 10.39
N THR A 452 26.13 1.15 10.77
CA THR A 452 26.11 1.90 12.03
C THR A 452 24.71 1.97 12.61
N GLY A 453 24.62 2.12 13.93
CA GLY A 453 23.38 2.23 14.67
C GLY A 453 23.50 3.07 15.93
N GLY A 454 22.38 3.68 16.36
CA GLY A 454 22.32 4.51 17.55
C GLY A 454 20.89 4.66 18.07
N ASP A 455 20.72 5.45 19.10
CA ASP A 455 19.42 5.68 19.72
C ASP A 455 18.57 6.65 18.88
N SER A 456 19.18 7.74 18.45
CA SER A 456 18.59 8.74 17.55
C SER A 456 19.29 8.73 16.20
N GLY A 457 18.61 9.20 15.16
CA GLY A 457 19.25 9.33 13.86
C GLY A 457 18.28 9.72 12.76
N TRP A 458 18.84 9.95 11.59
CA TRP A 458 18.08 10.21 10.37
C TRP A 458 18.83 9.64 9.16
N LEU A 459 18.09 9.33 8.12
CA LEU A 459 18.64 8.99 6.82
C LEU A 459 17.72 9.48 5.70
N SER A 460 18.31 9.73 4.55
CA SER A 460 17.59 10.01 3.31
C SER A 460 18.33 9.38 2.13
N ASP A 461 17.56 8.77 1.23
CA ASP A 461 18.02 8.19 -0.03
C ASP A 461 17.21 8.77 -1.17
N VAL A 462 17.91 9.24 -2.20
CA VAL A 462 17.35 9.83 -3.41
C VAL A 462 17.84 9.03 -4.62
N GLU A 463 16.92 8.60 -5.46
CA GLU A 463 17.20 7.90 -6.71
C GLU A 463 16.45 8.59 -7.85
N LEU A 464 17.15 9.03 -8.87
CA LEU A 464 16.56 9.41 -10.15
C LEU A 464 16.43 8.15 -11.02
N VAL A 465 15.29 7.99 -11.65
CA VAL A 465 15.00 6.84 -12.52
C VAL A 465 14.86 7.33 -13.95
N PHE A 466 15.91 7.21 -14.75
CA PHE A 466 15.84 7.52 -16.17
C PHE A 466 15.61 6.23 -16.96
N THR A 467 14.54 6.18 -17.78
CA THR A 467 14.14 5.02 -18.59
C THR A 467 14.33 5.31 -20.07
N PRO A 468 15.55 5.12 -20.63
CA PRO A 468 15.83 5.39 -22.04
C PRO A 468 15.10 4.45 -22.98
N TRP A 469 14.74 3.27 -22.51
CA TRP A 469 14.04 2.28 -23.32
C TRP A 469 13.04 1.49 -22.48
N ALA A 470 11.81 1.40 -22.99
CA ALA A 470 10.76 0.54 -22.46
C ALA A 470 9.93 -0.04 -23.61
N LYS A 471 9.70 -1.34 -23.60
CA LYS A 471 8.84 -2.03 -24.56
C LYS A 471 8.10 -3.16 -23.87
N GLU A 472 6.78 -3.14 -23.93
CA GLU A 472 5.91 -4.12 -23.26
C GLU A 472 6.23 -4.24 -21.76
N LYS A 473 6.73 -5.42 -21.34
CA LYS A 473 7.12 -5.72 -19.94
C LYS A 473 8.62 -5.62 -19.70
N LYS A 474 9.39 -5.01 -20.61
CA LYS A 474 10.84 -4.87 -20.53
C LYS A 474 11.22 -3.41 -20.46
N ALA A 475 12.21 -3.09 -19.65
CA ALA A 475 12.75 -1.74 -19.57
C ALA A 475 14.23 -1.77 -19.20
N ILE A 476 14.96 -0.77 -19.69
CA ILE A 476 16.31 -0.45 -19.23
C ILE A 476 16.21 0.89 -18.50
N GLN A 477 16.78 0.96 -17.33
CA GLN A 477 16.79 2.15 -16.49
C GLN A 477 18.22 2.47 -16.06
N VAL A 478 18.51 3.75 -15.97
CA VAL A 478 19.75 4.30 -15.42
C VAL A 478 19.39 5.05 -14.15
N LEU A 479 20.03 4.73 -13.05
CA LEU A 479 19.64 5.16 -11.72
C LEU A 479 20.82 5.80 -10.98
N PRO A 480 21.11 7.09 -11.19
CA PRO A 480 21.96 7.81 -10.25
C PRO A 480 21.27 7.89 -8.88
N PHE A 481 22.03 7.63 -7.84
CA PHE A 481 21.52 7.66 -6.47
C PHE A 481 22.51 8.34 -5.53
N LEU A 482 21.97 8.87 -4.44
CA LEU A 482 22.69 9.46 -3.31
C LEU A 482 21.93 9.17 -2.03
N GLY A 483 22.58 8.59 -1.06
CA GLY A 483 22.01 8.35 0.25
C GLY A 483 22.98 8.74 1.35
N PHE A 484 22.46 9.27 2.45
CA PHE A 484 23.24 9.66 3.62
C PHE A 484 22.39 9.60 4.89
N GLY A 485 23.04 9.33 6.01
CA GLY A 485 22.41 9.36 7.32
C GLY A 485 23.43 9.49 8.46
N GLU A 486 22.92 9.89 9.60
CA GLU A 486 23.67 10.07 10.86
C GLU A 486 22.93 9.38 12.00
N VAL A 487 23.65 8.78 12.91
CA VAL A 487 23.15 8.26 14.18
C VAL A 487 23.83 8.95 15.35
N VAL A 488 23.09 9.02 16.44
CA VAL A 488 23.56 9.58 17.71
C VAL A 488 23.20 8.62 18.82
N THR A 489 24.16 8.27 19.64
CA THR A 489 23.99 7.47 20.85
C THR A 489 24.42 8.30 22.06
N ASP A 490 23.58 8.34 23.08
CA ASP A 490 23.89 8.96 24.36
C ASP A 490 23.88 7.87 25.44
N VAL A 491 25.06 7.50 25.89
CA VAL A 491 25.24 6.54 26.97
C VAL A 491 26.03 7.21 28.10
N GLN A 492 25.44 7.29 29.27
CA GLN A 492 26.06 7.85 30.48
C GLN A 492 26.63 9.28 30.26
N ASN A 493 25.88 10.14 29.55
CA ASN A 493 26.26 11.50 29.14
C ASN A 493 27.45 11.57 28.15
N THR A 494 27.81 10.45 27.54
CA THR A 494 28.77 10.42 26.45
C THR A 494 28.01 10.35 25.14
N ILE A 495 28.05 11.45 24.39
CA ILE A 495 27.39 11.53 23.07
C ILE A 495 28.38 11.08 22.01
N THR A 496 28.04 10.00 21.33
CA THR A 496 28.77 9.52 20.14
C THR A 496 27.92 9.79 18.89
N LYS A 497 28.58 10.23 17.82
CA LYS A 497 27.95 10.42 16.51
C LYS A 497 28.68 9.59 15.48
N ASP A 498 27.92 8.96 14.62
CA ASP A 498 28.47 8.23 13.47
C ASP A 498 27.60 8.49 12.24
N SER A 499 28.18 8.46 11.06
CA SER A 499 27.47 8.73 9.82
C SER A 499 27.95 7.80 8.72
N ALA A 500 27.04 7.47 7.82
CA ALA A 500 27.34 6.71 6.63
C ALA A 500 26.50 7.20 5.45
N GLY A 501 27.10 7.10 4.27
CA GLY A 501 26.40 7.44 3.04
C GLY A 501 27.01 6.74 1.84
N SER A 502 26.31 6.81 0.74
CA SER A 502 26.74 6.24 -0.53
C SER A 502 26.16 7.02 -1.69
N TYR A 503 26.88 6.99 -2.79
CA TYR A 503 26.41 7.54 -4.06
C TYR A 503 26.88 6.65 -5.20
N GLY A 504 26.16 6.70 -6.32
CA GLY A 504 26.54 5.87 -7.44
C GLY A 504 25.61 5.97 -8.62
N LEU A 505 25.84 5.05 -9.55
CA LEU A 505 25.09 4.92 -10.78
C LEU A 505 24.81 3.45 -11.04
N LEU A 506 23.53 3.06 -11.09
CA LEU A 506 23.11 1.70 -11.39
C LEU A 506 22.46 1.62 -12.77
N LEU A 507 22.66 0.50 -13.43
CA LEU A 507 21.91 0.05 -14.60
C LEU A 507 20.94 -1.02 -14.13
N ARG A 508 19.65 -0.81 -14.38
CA ARG A 508 18.59 -1.77 -14.06
C ARG A 508 17.93 -2.27 -15.33
N TYR A 509 17.90 -3.59 -15.50
CA TYR A 509 17.10 -4.25 -16.52
C TYR A 509 15.90 -4.93 -15.89
N ILE A 510 14.72 -4.61 -16.39
CA ILE A 510 13.45 -5.21 -15.97
C ILE A 510 12.96 -6.11 -17.10
N ASN A 511 12.59 -7.34 -16.79
CA ASN A 511 11.94 -8.26 -17.71
C ASN A 511 10.74 -8.93 -17.01
N SER A 512 9.55 -8.46 -17.32
CA SER A 512 8.32 -8.82 -16.61
C SER A 512 8.41 -8.52 -15.11
N SER A 513 8.57 -9.53 -14.27
CA SER A 513 8.71 -9.44 -12.82
C SER A 513 10.16 -9.61 -12.34
N ASN A 514 11.10 -9.92 -13.25
CA ASN A 514 12.50 -10.09 -12.89
C ASN A 514 13.26 -8.76 -13.01
N VAL A 515 14.18 -8.52 -12.07
CA VAL A 515 14.96 -7.29 -12.00
C VAL A 515 16.43 -7.65 -11.84
N PHE A 516 17.26 -7.05 -12.66
CA PHE A 516 18.72 -7.18 -12.64
C PHE A 516 19.31 -5.79 -12.48
N GLU A 517 20.07 -5.58 -11.43
CA GLU A 517 20.75 -4.31 -11.17
C GLU A 517 22.25 -4.57 -11.02
N ILE A 518 23.05 -3.74 -11.67
CA ILE A 518 24.49 -3.70 -11.51
C ILE A 518 24.96 -2.26 -11.66
N GLY A 519 26.01 -1.88 -10.99
CA GLY A 519 26.58 -0.55 -11.15
C GLY A 519 27.68 -0.24 -10.16
N LEU A 520 28.06 1.03 -10.18
CA LEU A 520 29.09 1.56 -9.31
C LEU A 520 28.45 2.24 -8.09
N ALA A 521 28.96 1.94 -6.91
CA ALA A 521 28.57 2.52 -5.65
C ALA A 521 29.83 2.87 -4.85
N ASN A 522 29.95 4.14 -4.47
CA ASN A 522 31.01 4.59 -3.58
C ASN A 522 30.40 5.03 -2.26
N PHE A 523 31.12 4.88 -1.17
CA PHE A 523 30.62 5.34 0.11
C PHE A 523 31.20 6.69 0.51
N ILE A 524 30.38 7.40 1.28
CA ILE A 524 30.74 8.59 2.01
C ILE A 524 30.82 8.16 3.46
N LYS A 525 32.01 8.19 4.03
CA LYS A 525 32.22 7.82 5.42
C LYS A 525 33.02 8.89 6.12
N THR A 526 32.67 9.14 7.38
CA THR A 526 33.35 10.14 8.21
C THR A 526 34.43 9.53 9.09
N ASP A 527 34.42 8.21 9.35
CA ASP A 527 35.39 7.53 10.19
C ASP A 527 36.19 6.46 9.44
N ASP A 528 37.43 6.18 9.90
CA ASP A 528 38.36 5.24 9.27
C ASP A 528 37.96 3.76 9.41
N ASN A 529 36.88 3.45 10.13
CA ASN A 529 36.46 2.07 10.35
C ASN A 529 35.70 1.54 9.15
N THR A 530 36.41 0.99 8.21
CA THR A 530 35.88 0.46 6.96
C THR A 530 35.35 -0.98 7.08
N GLY A 531 35.65 -1.69 8.18
CA GLY A 531 35.15 -3.04 8.42
C GLY A 531 35.68 -4.10 7.47
N THR A 532 35.19 -5.33 7.61
CA THR A 532 35.60 -6.50 6.79
C THR A 532 35.18 -6.39 5.32
N TRP A 533 34.21 -5.54 5.02
CA TRP A 533 33.63 -5.38 3.69
C TRP A 533 34.49 -4.61 2.67
N ASN A 534 35.65 -4.07 3.11
CA ASN A 534 36.62 -3.48 2.17
C ASN A 534 37.13 -4.48 1.13
N ASN A 535 37.20 -5.76 1.46
CA ASN A 535 37.66 -6.81 0.56
C ASN A 535 36.53 -7.40 -0.31
N TRP A 536 35.32 -6.86 -0.21
CA TRP A 536 34.18 -7.30 -0.99
C TRP A 536 34.12 -6.60 -2.35
N MET A 537 33.38 -7.18 -3.29
CA MET A 537 33.02 -6.48 -4.54
C MET A 537 32.38 -5.12 -4.27
N LEU A 538 31.58 -5.02 -3.20
CA LEU A 538 30.97 -3.77 -2.76
C LEU A 538 32.03 -2.78 -2.26
N GLY A 539 33.05 -3.24 -1.57
CA GLY A 539 34.22 -2.46 -1.15
C GLY A 539 34.98 -1.88 -2.35
N ASP A 540 35.09 -2.67 -3.42
CA ASP A 540 35.64 -2.23 -4.72
C ASP A 540 34.70 -1.30 -5.52
N GLY A 541 33.55 -0.96 -4.96
CA GLY A 541 32.57 -0.06 -5.54
C GLY A 541 31.60 -0.73 -6.50
N ILE A 542 31.50 -2.06 -6.53
CA ILE A 542 30.59 -2.80 -7.43
C ILE A 542 29.37 -3.27 -6.64
N PHE A 543 28.21 -2.73 -6.95
CA PHE A 543 26.91 -3.19 -6.41
C PHE A 543 26.20 -4.09 -7.42
N SER A 544 25.58 -5.17 -6.92
CA SER A 544 24.76 -6.06 -7.75
C SER A 544 23.52 -6.57 -6.98
N ASN A 545 22.39 -6.67 -7.70
CA ASN A 545 21.15 -7.24 -7.20
C ASN A 545 20.42 -7.99 -8.31
N LEU A 546 20.17 -9.27 -8.10
CA LEU A 546 19.41 -10.14 -8.97
C LEU A 546 18.12 -10.54 -8.26
N LYS A 547 16.99 -10.29 -8.88
CA LYS A 547 15.68 -10.57 -8.31
C LYS A 547 14.80 -11.31 -9.33
N PHE A 548 14.25 -12.43 -8.91
CA PHE A 548 13.37 -13.30 -9.68
C PHE A 548 12.04 -13.42 -8.96
N THR A 549 10.93 -13.27 -9.68
CA THR A 549 9.57 -13.45 -9.15
C THR A 549 8.82 -14.48 -10.00
N PHE A 550 8.18 -15.46 -9.34
CA PHE A 550 7.53 -16.61 -9.97
C PHE A 550 6.04 -16.71 -9.60
#